data_af9dacc70ef4791652db41f3600fb1f1
#
_entry.id   af9dacc70ef4791652db41f3600fb1f1
#
_cell.length_a   1.000
_cell.length_b   1.000
_cell.length_c   1.000
_cell.angle_alpha   90.00
_cell.angle_beta   90.00
_cell.angle_gamma   90.00
#
_symmetry.space_group_name_H-M   'P 1'
#
loop_
_entity.id
_entity.type
_entity.pdbx_description
1 polymer ?
#
loop_
_entity_poly.entity_id
_entity_poly.type
_entity_poly.pdbx_seq_one_letter_code
_entity_poly.pdbx_strand_id
1 'polypeptide(L)'
;MLVGCSHGTNDLTGRDVIRALLDDVRAARPDLDVREAFVDVQQPEVADVVTSVVDPSAATDGPDGSAPDDTSVADGARPGDAVVVPLLLSGGFHVSVDVAAAVEDRGPGTGRAAASTPLGPDPRLVDLLADRLADVGLRAEDAVVVAAAGSSRSGAARDVEELAAGLRDRVPGPVTVGYGAMAKPSVPDAVAAARADLAPGGRVVVAAYLLAPGFFYDRVLEAGGDVVTAPLAPDARLTEIVLDRYATAAATLDRPN
;
A
#
# COMPACT_ATOMS: atom_id res chain seq x y z
N MET A 1 11.10 -7.31 -14.09
CA MET A 1 9.68 -6.88 -14.06
C MET A 1 9.32 -6.30 -12.69
N LEU A 2 8.39 -5.32 -12.62
CA LEU A 2 7.78 -4.82 -11.38
C LEU A 2 6.37 -5.40 -11.23
N VAL A 3 6.05 -6.00 -10.08
CA VAL A 3 4.71 -6.43 -9.71
C VAL A 3 4.20 -5.52 -8.60
N GLY A 4 3.26 -4.60 -8.92
CA GLY A 4 2.60 -3.76 -7.93
C GLY A 4 1.49 -4.55 -7.24
N CYS A 5 1.71 -4.92 -5.98
CA CYS A 5 0.82 -5.80 -5.23
C CYS A 5 -0.01 -5.04 -4.20
N SER A 6 -1.31 -4.92 -4.41
CA SER A 6 -2.26 -4.30 -3.46
C SER A 6 -3.06 -5.37 -2.69
N HIS A 7 -3.82 -4.92 -1.67
CA HIS A 7 -4.74 -5.81 -0.97
C HIS A 7 -5.89 -6.28 -1.88
N GLY A 8 -6.29 -5.44 -2.81
CA GLY A 8 -7.52 -5.59 -3.56
C GLY A 8 -8.70 -4.92 -2.85
N THR A 9 -9.71 -4.55 -3.62
CA THR A 9 -10.94 -3.91 -3.12
C THR A 9 -12.12 -4.21 -4.02
N ASN A 10 -13.34 -4.22 -3.45
CA ASN A 10 -14.59 -4.27 -4.21
C ASN A 10 -15.06 -2.87 -4.64
N ASP A 11 -14.47 -1.81 -4.12
CA ASP A 11 -14.76 -0.43 -4.50
C ASP A 11 -14.16 -0.11 -5.86
N LEU A 12 -14.98 0.28 -6.84
CA LEU A 12 -14.53 0.57 -8.21
C LEU A 12 -13.64 1.80 -8.28
N THR A 13 -13.94 2.84 -7.50
CA THR A 13 -13.11 4.06 -7.43
C THR A 13 -11.74 3.75 -6.84
N GLY A 14 -11.70 2.92 -5.80
CA GLY A 14 -10.45 2.44 -5.22
C GLY A 14 -9.59 1.66 -6.21
N ARG A 15 -10.21 0.81 -7.04
CA ARG A 15 -9.51 0.09 -8.13
C ARG A 15 -8.90 1.05 -9.14
N ASP A 16 -9.68 2.03 -9.59
CA ASP A 16 -9.22 3.02 -10.57
C ASP A 16 -8.06 3.86 -10.02
N VAL A 17 -8.10 4.22 -8.75
CA VAL A 17 -7.00 4.97 -8.08
C VAL A 17 -5.71 4.13 -8.03
N ILE A 18 -5.79 2.83 -7.70
CA ILE A 18 -4.60 1.95 -7.67
C ILE A 18 -4.05 1.74 -9.09
N ARG A 19 -4.92 1.56 -10.09
CA ARG A 19 -4.49 1.44 -11.49
C ARG A 19 -3.84 2.71 -11.99
N ALA A 20 -4.40 3.88 -11.67
CA ALA A 20 -3.79 5.17 -12.02
C ALA A 20 -2.37 5.31 -11.44
N LEU A 21 -2.12 4.89 -10.20
CA LEU A 21 -0.78 4.87 -9.62
C LEU A 21 0.16 3.96 -10.44
N LEU A 22 -0.29 2.77 -10.85
CA LEU A 22 0.52 1.88 -11.69
C LEU A 22 0.73 2.44 -13.10
N ASP A 23 -0.24 3.17 -13.66
CA ASP A 23 -0.10 3.87 -14.94
C ASP A 23 0.92 5.01 -14.85
N ASP A 24 0.96 5.75 -13.74
CA ASP A 24 1.99 6.74 -13.47
C ASP A 24 3.40 6.09 -13.38
N VAL A 25 3.51 4.91 -12.75
CA VAL A 25 4.76 4.13 -12.72
C VAL A 25 5.18 3.70 -14.13
N ARG A 26 4.24 3.23 -14.97
CA ARG A 26 4.50 2.87 -16.38
C ARG A 26 4.95 4.08 -17.19
N ALA A 27 4.31 5.21 -16.99
CA ALA A 27 4.66 6.45 -17.67
C ALA A 27 6.06 6.96 -17.26
N ALA A 28 6.42 6.85 -15.98
CA ALA A 28 7.74 7.23 -15.47
C ALA A 28 8.86 6.28 -15.90
N ARG A 29 8.55 4.98 -16.13
CA ARG A 29 9.50 3.94 -16.52
C ARG A 29 8.95 3.07 -17.67
N PRO A 30 8.93 3.62 -18.91
CA PRO A 30 8.39 2.90 -20.09
C PRO A 30 9.20 1.64 -20.48
N ASP A 31 10.43 1.54 -19.98
CA ASP A 31 11.31 0.39 -20.16
C ASP A 31 10.99 -0.78 -19.21
N LEU A 32 10.12 -0.56 -18.22
CA LEU A 32 9.82 -1.53 -17.19
C LEU A 32 8.47 -2.21 -17.45
N ASP A 33 8.45 -3.55 -17.51
CA ASP A 33 7.20 -4.31 -17.47
C ASP A 33 6.58 -4.16 -16.07
N VAL A 34 5.41 -3.53 -15.96
CA VAL A 34 4.70 -3.26 -14.71
C VAL A 34 3.37 -3.98 -14.72
N ARG A 35 3.19 -4.94 -13.79
CA ARG A 35 1.98 -5.74 -13.65
C ARG A 35 1.28 -5.46 -12.32
N GLU A 36 -0.05 -5.58 -12.34
CA GLU A 36 -0.91 -5.52 -11.15
C GLU A 36 -1.07 -6.92 -10.57
N ALA A 37 -1.06 -7.04 -9.25
CA ALA A 37 -1.38 -8.27 -8.52
C ALA A 37 -2.03 -7.95 -7.17
N PHE A 38 -2.63 -8.98 -6.56
CA PHE A 38 -3.38 -8.82 -5.31
C PHE A 38 -3.01 -9.92 -4.31
N VAL A 39 -3.18 -9.61 -3.01
CA VAL A 39 -3.04 -10.61 -1.93
C VAL A 39 -4.39 -11.18 -1.48
N ASP A 40 -5.51 -10.50 -1.83
CA ASP A 40 -6.87 -10.89 -1.45
C ASP A 40 -7.86 -10.20 -2.40
N VAL A 41 -9.16 -10.43 -2.22
CA VAL A 41 -10.32 -9.74 -2.82
C VAL A 41 -10.37 -9.75 -4.36
N GLN A 42 -9.24 -9.62 -5.07
CA GLN A 42 -9.16 -9.53 -6.53
C GLN A 42 -8.19 -10.54 -7.13
N GLN A 43 -8.28 -10.72 -8.44
CA GLN A 43 -7.35 -11.50 -9.26
C GLN A 43 -6.62 -10.58 -10.24
N PRO A 44 -5.40 -10.95 -10.71
CA PRO A 44 -4.66 -12.19 -10.37
C PRO A 44 -3.98 -12.15 -8.99
N GLU A 45 -3.80 -13.31 -8.37
CA GLU A 45 -3.04 -13.43 -7.14
C GLU A 45 -1.55 -13.16 -7.37
N VAL A 46 -0.86 -12.59 -6.36
CA VAL A 46 0.56 -12.24 -6.47
C VAL A 46 1.43 -13.45 -6.76
N ALA A 47 1.12 -14.60 -6.19
CA ALA A 47 1.85 -15.84 -6.43
C ALA A 47 1.77 -16.30 -7.89
N ASP A 48 0.59 -16.18 -8.53
CA ASP A 48 0.38 -16.56 -9.93
C ASP A 48 1.15 -15.64 -10.88
N VAL A 49 1.09 -14.31 -10.63
CA VAL A 49 1.81 -13.33 -11.44
C VAL A 49 3.31 -13.56 -11.36
N VAL A 50 3.85 -13.76 -10.16
CA VAL A 50 5.29 -14.03 -9.98
C VAL A 50 5.67 -15.34 -10.66
N THR A 51 4.88 -16.42 -10.47
CA THR A 51 5.14 -17.73 -11.09
C THR A 51 5.17 -17.63 -12.62
N SER A 52 4.24 -16.91 -13.23
CA SER A 52 4.19 -16.73 -14.69
C SER A 52 5.46 -16.11 -15.28
N VAL A 53 6.26 -15.43 -14.46
CA VAL A 53 7.51 -14.76 -14.87
C VAL A 53 8.74 -15.59 -14.54
N VAL A 54 8.82 -16.08 -13.30
CA VAL A 54 10.02 -16.76 -12.83
C VAL A 54 10.06 -18.23 -13.25
N ASP A 55 8.89 -18.82 -13.48
CA ASP A 55 8.74 -20.21 -13.96
C ASP A 55 7.56 -20.33 -14.94
N PRO A 56 7.72 -19.87 -16.19
CA PRO A 56 6.62 -19.90 -17.18
C PRO A 56 6.12 -21.33 -17.46
N SER A 57 6.93 -22.35 -17.20
CA SER A 57 6.52 -23.75 -17.45
C SER A 57 5.52 -24.26 -16.41
N ALA A 58 5.60 -23.78 -15.16
CA ALA A 58 4.65 -24.11 -14.12
C ALA A 58 3.28 -23.41 -14.26
N ALA A 59 3.23 -22.34 -15.04
CA ALA A 59 2.01 -21.54 -15.23
C ALA A 59 0.96 -22.23 -16.16
N THR A 60 1.31 -23.32 -16.82
CA THR A 60 0.44 -24.01 -17.79
C THR A 60 -0.43 -25.13 -17.20
N ASP A 61 -0.23 -25.50 -15.93
CA ASP A 61 -0.94 -26.61 -15.27
C ASP A 61 -2.08 -26.14 -14.35
N GLY A 62 -3.00 -25.32 -14.85
CA GLY A 62 -4.25 -24.98 -14.14
C GLY A 62 -5.18 -26.20 -14.05
N PRO A 63 -5.92 -26.43 -12.94
CA PRO A 63 -6.70 -27.64 -12.67
C PRO A 63 -7.91 -27.86 -13.59
N ASP A 64 -8.25 -27.00 -14.51
CA ASP A 64 -9.42 -27.11 -15.39
C ASP A 64 -9.18 -26.90 -16.88
N GLY A 65 -7.93 -26.76 -17.34
CA GLY A 65 -7.59 -26.76 -18.76
C GLY A 65 -8.21 -25.60 -19.58
N SER A 66 -8.77 -24.58 -18.95
CA SER A 66 -9.25 -23.37 -19.60
C SER A 66 -8.16 -22.31 -19.61
N ALA A 67 -7.46 -22.21 -20.74
CA ALA A 67 -6.56 -21.09 -20.99
C ALA A 67 -7.36 -19.78 -20.97
N PRO A 68 -6.88 -18.72 -20.28
CA PRO A 68 -7.48 -17.40 -20.40
C PRO A 68 -7.30 -16.90 -21.86
N ASP A 69 -8.37 -16.39 -22.41
CA ASP A 69 -8.58 -16.13 -23.85
C ASP A 69 -7.75 -14.95 -24.43
N ASP A 70 -6.75 -14.41 -23.73
CA ASP A 70 -5.89 -13.33 -24.23
C ASP A 70 -4.50 -13.23 -23.56
N THR A 71 -3.82 -14.34 -23.34
CA THR A 71 -2.37 -14.32 -23.13
C THR A 71 -1.74 -15.37 -24.03
N SER A 72 -1.24 -14.94 -25.20
CA SER A 72 -0.27 -15.72 -25.95
C SER A 72 0.99 -15.88 -25.08
N VAL A 73 1.01 -16.90 -24.22
CA VAL A 73 2.25 -17.39 -23.63
C VAL A 73 3.07 -17.91 -24.80
N ALA A 74 4.05 -17.12 -25.24
CA ALA A 74 4.91 -17.52 -26.33
C ALA A 74 5.59 -18.83 -25.90
N ASP A 75 5.33 -19.91 -26.63
CA ASP A 75 5.99 -21.20 -26.51
C ASP A 75 7.52 -20.93 -26.52
N GLY A 76 8.20 -21.12 -25.39
CA GLY A 76 9.63 -20.82 -25.23
C GLY A 76 9.99 -19.52 -24.46
N ALA A 77 9.06 -18.93 -23.71
CA ALA A 77 9.39 -17.79 -22.82
C ALA A 77 10.50 -18.18 -21.82
N ARG A 78 11.58 -17.39 -21.79
CA ARG A 78 12.67 -17.59 -20.83
C ARG A 78 12.25 -17.08 -19.46
N PRO A 79 12.62 -17.79 -18.36
CA PRO A 79 12.44 -17.26 -17.01
C PRO A 79 13.04 -15.87 -16.85
N GLY A 80 12.32 -14.98 -16.22
CA GLY A 80 12.72 -13.60 -15.93
C GLY A 80 12.70 -13.32 -14.43
N ASP A 81 13.38 -12.25 -14.02
CA ASP A 81 13.37 -11.82 -12.62
C ASP A 81 12.17 -10.90 -12.33
N ALA A 82 11.57 -11.07 -11.14
CA ALA A 82 10.42 -10.30 -10.67
C ALA A 82 10.71 -9.58 -9.35
N VAL A 83 10.26 -8.34 -9.22
CA VAL A 83 10.26 -7.60 -7.96
C VAL A 83 8.83 -7.26 -7.58
N VAL A 84 8.38 -7.77 -6.44
CA VAL A 84 7.08 -7.43 -5.88
C VAL A 84 7.21 -6.18 -5.00
N VAL A 85 6.48 -5.13 -5.35
CA VAL A 85 6.36 -3.91 -4.54
C VAL A 85 4.98 -3.89 -3.87
N PRO A 86 4.90 -4.11 -2.55
CA PRO A 86 3.64 -4.04 -1.83
C PRO A 86 3.10 -2.60 -1.82
N LEU A 87 1.97 -2.35 -2.47
CA LEU A 87 1.25 -1.08 -2.44
C LEU A 87 0.45 -0.96 -1.13
N LEU A 88 1.17 -1.10 -0.02
CA LEU A 88 0.66 -1.10 1.35
C LEU A 88 1.44 -0.08 2.18
N LEU A 89 0.78 0.56 3.15
CA LEU A 89 1.34 1.67 3.93
C LEU A 89 2.06 1.23 5.21
N SER A 90 2.08 -0.07 5.51
CA SER A 90 2.79 -0.63 6.67
C SER A 90 3.07 -2.13 6.49
N GLY A 91 4.02 -2.67 7.26
CA GLY A 91 4.41 -4.09 7.26
C GLY A 91 3.38 -4.99 7.96
N GLY A 92 2.20 -5.16 7.36
CA GLY A 92 1.12 -6.00 7.87
C GLY A 92 1.31 -7.51 7.61
N PHE A 93 0.25 -8.28 7.88
CA PHE A 93 0.23 -9.74 7.71
C PHE A 93 0.54 -10.14 6.27
N HIS A 94 -0.13 -9.54 5.29
CA HIS A 94 0.01 -9.88 3.87
C HIS A 94 1.44 -9.68 3.34
N VAL A 95 2.13 -8.61 3.76
CA VAL A 95 3.55 -8.40 3.38
C VAL A 95 4.44 -9.54 3.89
N SER A 96 4.21 -9.98 5.11
CA SER A 96 5.09 -10.95 5.76
C SER A 96 4.73 -12.41 5.50
N VAL A 97 3.59 -12.69 4.89
CA VAL A 97 3.13 -14.06 4.58
C VAL A 97 2.93 -14.22 3.08
N ASP A 98 1.96 -13.53 2.49
CA ASP A 98 1.56 -13.78 1.11
C ASP A 98 2.63 -13.32 0.12
N VAL A 99 3.15 -12.08 0.30
CA VAL A 99 4.22 -11.55 -0.55
C VAL A 99 5.53 -12.30 -0.33
N ALA A 100 5.86 -12.67 0.91
CA ALA A 100 7.06 -13.44 1.20
C ALA A 100 7.02 -14.84 0.55
N ALA A 101 5.88 -15.53 0.63
CA ALA A 101 5.69 -16.82 -0.02
C ALA A 101 5.77 -16.73 -1.56
N ALA A 102 5.22 -15.65 -2.14
CA ALA A 102 5.23 -15.45 -3.58
C ALA A 102 6.65 -15.30 -4.16
N VAL A 103 7.63 -14.85 -3.37
CA VAL A 103 9.02 -14.62 -3.82
C VAL A 103 10.00 -15.71 -3.38
N GLU A 104 9.53 -16.83 -2.84
CA GLU A 104 10.39 -17.96 -2.48
C GLU A 104 11.15 -18.49 -3.70
N ASP A 105 12.40 -18.92 -3.48
CA ASP A 105 13.25 -19.52 -4.52
C ASP A 105 12.65 -20.84 -5.02
N ARG A 106 12.47 -20.96 -6.32
CA ARG A 106 11.94 -22.15 -6.98
C ARG A 106 13.01 -23.10 -7.51
N GLY A 107 14.28 -22.78 -7.30
CA GLY A 107 15.41 -23.63 -7.64
C GLY A 107 16.03 -23.38 -9.02
N PRO A 108 16.98 -24.24 -9.41
CA PRO A 108 17.75 -24.06 -10.64
C PRO A 108 16.89 -24.10 -11.90
N GLY A 109 17.16 -23.18 -12.84
CA GLY A 109 16.46 -23.08 -14.12
C GLY A 109 15.28 -22.12 -14.12
N THR A 110 14.92 -21.58 -12.95
CA THR A 110 13.90 -20.52 -12.85
C THR A 110 14.54 -19.14 -12.76
N GLY A 111 13.74 -18.08 -12.98
CA GLY A 111 14.09 -16.72 -12.62
C GLY A 111 14.03 -16.50 -11.10
N ARG A 112 14.50 -15.36 -10.65
CA ARG A 112 14.50 -15.01 -9.23
C ARG A 112 13.40 -13.99 -8.93
N ALA A 113 12.89 -14.03 -7.71
CA ALA A 113 11.95 -13.04 -7.22
C ALA A 113 12.48 -12.38 -5.94
N ALA A 114 12.15 -11.10 -5.75
CA ALA A 114 12.40 -10.37 -4.51
C ALA A 114 11.19 -9.52 -4.14
N ALA A 115 10.97 -9.32 -2.85
CA ALA A 115 9.98 -8.38 -2.35
C ALA A 115 10.69 -7.12 -1.81
N SER A 116 10.13 -5.95 -2.09
CA SER A 116 10.54 -4.73 -1.42
C SER A 116 9.86 -4.60 -0.05
N THR A 117 10.30 -3.61 0.73
CA THR A 117 9.49 -3.12 1.86
C THR A 117 8.22 -2.44 1.35
N PRO A 118 7.15 -2.33 2.17
CA PRO A 118 5.95 -1.56 1.83
C PRO A 118 6.26 -0.08 1.56
N LEU A 119 5.28 0.68 1.09
CA LEU A 119 5.44 2.11 0.81
C LEU A 119 5.79 2.91 2.06
N GLY A 120 5.17 2.60 3.18
CA GLY A 120 5.43 3.24 4.46
C GLY A 120 6.15 2.36 5.50
N PRO A 121 6.81 3.02 6.49
CA PRO A 121 6.93 4.47 6.64
C PRO A 121 7.90 5.08 5.62
N ASP A 122 7.63 6.31 5.19
CA ASP A 122 8.48 7.10 4.30
C ASP A 122 8.23 8.59 4.59
N PRO A 123 9.27 9.45 4.67
CA PRO A 123 9.10 10.88 4.95
C PRO A 123 8.18 11.60 3.95
N ARG A 124 8.16 11.18 2.69
CA ARG A 124 7.27 11.75 1.66
C ARG A 124 5.79 11.52 1.97
N LEU A 125 5.44 10.42 2.68
CA LEU A 125 4.07 10.16 3.14
C LEU A 125 3.68 11.09 4.29
N VAL A 126 4.65 11.49 5.14
CA VAL A 126 4.41 12.50 6.18
C VAL A 126 4.10 13.85 5.53
N ASP A 127 4.91 14.28 4.56
CA ASP A 127 4.71 15.54 3.84
C ASP A 127 3.38 15.51 3.05
N LEU A 128 3.05 14.40 2.39
CA LEU A 128 1.78 14.22 1.70
C LEU A 128 0.57 14.33 2.65
N LEU A 129 0.65 13.70 3.81
CA LEU A 129 -0.44 13.76 4.79
C LEU A 129 -0.58 15.16 5.40
N ALA A 130 0.53 15.89 5.59
CA ALA A 130 0.51 17.29 6.02
C ALA A 130 -0.16 18.19 4.96
N ASP A 131 0.12 17.97 3.67
CA ASP A 131 -0.55 18.68 2.58
C ASP A 131 -2.06 18.40 2.57
N ARG A 132 -2.48 17.12 2.73
CA ARG A 132 -3.91 16.76 2.84
C ARG A 132 -4.61 17.46 4.02
N LEU A 133 -3.91 17.64 5.14
CA LEU A 133 -4.41 18.39 6.29
C LEU A 133 -4.50 19.90 5.99
N ALA A 134 -3.54 20.45 5.26
CA ALA A 134 -3.57 21.85 4.82
C ALA A 134 -4.73 22.09 3.83
N ASP A 135 -5.00 21.16 2.90
CA ASP A 135 -6.10 21.24 1.93
C ASP A 135 -7.48 21.37 2.61
N VAL A 136 -7.65 20.75 3.79
CA VAL A 136 -8.90 20.87 4.58
C VAL A 136 -8.87 22.04 5.58
N GLY A 137 -7.85 22.87 5.51
CA GLY A 137 -7.72 24.07 6.33
C GLY A 137 -7.51 23.75 7.81
N LEU A 138 -6.54 22.88 8.12
CA LEU A 138 -6.13 22.57 9.50
C LEU A 138 -5.72 23.84 10.24
N ARG A 139 -6.19 24.01 11.48
CA ARG A 139 -5.94 25.16 12.34
C ARG A 139 -5.17 24.75 13.60
N ALA A 140 -4.55 25.72 14.26
CA ALA A 140 -3.73 25.47 15.45
C ALA A 140 -4.52 24.90 16.64
N GLU A 141 -5.81 25.20 16.75
CA GLU A 141 -6.72 24.70 17.79
C GLU A 141 -7.33 23.32 17.47
N ASP A 142 -7.13 22.80 16.26
CA ASP A 142 -7.66 21.51 15.83
C ASP A 142 -6.82 20.36 16.41
N ALA A 143 -7.45 19.21 16.64
CA ALA A 143 -6.78 17.95 16.98
C ALA A 143 -6.79 17.01 15.77
N VAL A 144 -5.66 16.34 15.51
CA VAL A 144 -5.50 15.41 14.40
C VAL A 144 -5.57 13.97 14.89
N VAL A 145 -6.37 13.15 14.22
CA VAL A 145 -6.38 11.68 14.38
C VAL A 145 -5.91 11.05 13.07
N VAL A 146 -4.72 10.45 13.08
CA VAL A 146 -4.24 9.65 11.95
C VAL A 146 -5.02 8.34 11.91
N ALA A 147 -5.79 8.12 10.86
CA ALA A 147 -6.61 6.92 10.68
C ALA A 147 -5.91 5.94 9.72
N ALA A 148 -5.41 4.82 10.27
CA ALA A 148 -4.79 3.75 9.51
C ALA A 148 -5.68 2.50 9.44
N ALA A 149 -5.48 1.64 8.45
CA ALA A 149 -6.25 0.39 8.31
C ALA A 149 -6.11 -0.52 9.54
N GLY A 150 -4.90 -0.61 10.10
CA GLY A 150 -4.60 -1.48 11.23
C GLY A 150 -4.17 -2.89 10.79
N SER A 151 -3.53 -3.60 11.70
CA SER A 151 -3.04 -4.97 11.50
C SER A 151 -2.93 -5.69 12.84
N SER A 152 -2.99 -7.02 12.82
CA SER A 152 -2.67 -7.88 13.97
C SER A 152 -1.17 -7.92 14.31
N ARG A 153 -0.31 -7.40 13.43
CA ARG A 153 1.15 -7.39 13.65
C ARG A 153 1.62 -6.10 14.31
N SER A 154 2.37 -6.25 15.39
CA SER A 154 2.91 -5.10 16.15
C SER A 154 3.88 -4.22 15.35
N GLY A 155 4.53 -4.78 14.32
CA GLY A 155 5.37 -4.02 13.38
C GLY A 155 4.59 -2.94 12.65
N ALA A 156 3.42 -3.28 12.12
CA ALA A 156 2.57 -2.34 11.40
C ALA A 156 2.11 -1.15 12.27
N ALA A 157 1.83 -1.39 13.56
CA ALA A 157 1.49 -0.30 14.48
C ALA A 157 2.69 0.63 14.73
N ARG A 158 3.91 0.09 14.80
CA ARG A 158 5.15 0.91 14.92
C ARG A 158 5.38 1.78 13.69
N ASP A 159 5.16 1.24 12.49
CA ASP A 159 5.28 1.99 11.25
C ASP A 159 4.33 3.19 11.22
N VAL A 160 3.09 3.01 11.69
CA VAL A 160 2.08 4.09 11.79
C VAL A 160 2.46 5.11 12.87
N GLU A 161 2.97 4.68 14.02
CA GLU A 161 3.44 5.60 15.07
C GLU A 161 4.67 6.39 14.62
N GLU A 162 5.58 5.79 13.84
CA GLU A 162 6.72 6.50 13.24
C GLU A 162 6.24 7.60 12.29
N LEU A 163 5.28 7.30 11.41
CA LEU A 163 4.64 8.31 10.56
C LEU A 163 3.98 9.42 11.40
N ALA A 164 3.21 9.06 12.43
CA ALA A 164 2.55 10.03 13.29
C ALA A 164 3.56 10.90 14.06
N ALA A 165 4.70 10.35 14.44
CA ALA A 165 5.79 11.11 15.05
C ALA A 165 6.33 12.17 14.08
N GLY A 166 6.60 11.80 12.82
CA GLY A 166 7.00 12.74 11.79
C GLY A 166 5.94 13.82 11.52
N LEU A 167 4.66 13.47 11.60
CA LEU A 167 3.56 14.42 11.39
C LEU A 167 3.44 15.44 12.54
N ARG A 168 3.73 15.04 13.79
CA ARG A 168 3.76 15.96 14.94
C ARG A 168 4.74 17.11 14.75
N ASP A 169 5.79 16.90 13.98
CA ASP A 169 6.79 17.95 13.67
C ASP A 169 6.36 18.87 12.52
N ARG A 170 5.29 18.52 11.79
CA ARG A 170 4.82 19.21 10.58
C ARG A 170 3.55 20.03 10.78
N VAL A 171 2.73 19.66 11.76
CA VAL A 171 1.40 20.27 11.96
C VAL A 171 1.26 20.84 13.34
N PRO A 172 0.48 21.94 13.51
CA PRO A 172 0.16 22.45 14.83
C PRO A 172 -0.83 21.49 15.53
N GLY A 173 -0.83 21.54 16.85
CA GLY A 173 -1.79 20.80 17.67
C GLY A 173 -1.45 19.32 17.89
N PRO A 174 -2.27 18.64 18.69
CA PRO A 174 -2.03 17.24 19.07
C PRO A 174 -2.32 16.29 17.91
N VAL A 175 -1.46 15.26 17.74
CA VAL A 175 -1.63 14.18 16.76
C VAL A 175 -1.70 12.85 17.50
N THR A 176 -2.79 12.13 17.32
CA THR A 176 -3.03 10.77 17.84
C THR A 176 -3.28 9.79 16.70
N VAL A 177 -3.31 8.49 17.01
CA VAL A 177 -3.53 7.43 16.02
C VAL A 177 -4.79 6.64 16.36
N GLY A 178 -5.56 6.26 15.33
CA GLY A 178 -6.67 5.33 15.40
C GLY A 178 -6.60 4.30 14.28
N TYR A 179 -7.12 3.10 14.52
CA TYR A 179 -7.07 1.98 13.59
C TYR A 179 -8.47 1.54 13.14
N GLY A 180 -8.62 1.21 11.87
CA GLY A 180 -9.86 0.71 11.28
C GLY A 180 -10.20 -0.71 11.71
N ALA A 181 -9.18 -1.55 11.97
CA ALA A 181 -9.33 -2.93 12.41
C ALA A 181 -8.13 -3.42 13.23
N MET A 182 -8.29 -4.54 13.93
CA MET A 182 -7.26 -5.38 14.59
C MET A 182 -6.47 -4.69 15.71
N ALA A 183 -6.02 -3.44 15.53
CA ALA A 183 -5.24 -2.68 16.52
C ALA A 183 -6.12 -1.71 17.33
N LYS A 184 -5.57 -1.15 18.40
CA LYS A 184 -6.25 -0.20 19.30
C LYS A 184 -5.40 1.07 19.49
N PRO A 185 -6.05 2.24 19.76
CA PRO A 185 -7.50 2.45 19.80
C PRO A 185 -8.14 2.33 18.40
N SER A 186 -9.46 2.09 18.35
CA SER A 186 -10.20 2.22 17.08
C SER A 186 -10.26 3.69 16.65
N VAL A 187 -10.50 3.97 15.34
CA VAL A 187 -10.65 5.36 14.88
C VAL A 187 -11.77 6.09 15.64
N PRO A 188 -12.98 5.53 15.85
CA PRO A 188 -14.00 6.18 16.67
C PRO A 188 -13.56 6.47 18.11
N ASP A 189 -12.84 5.52 18.75
CA ASP A 189 -12.35 5.73 20.14
C ASP A 189 -11.31 6.85 20.18
N ALA A 190 -10.39 6.91 19.19
CA ALA A 190 -9.39 7.97 19.08
C ALA A 190 -10.03 9.34 18.82
N VAL A 191 -11.05 9.41 17.98
CA VAL A 191 -11.84 10.63 17.72
C VAL A 191 -12.55 11.09 18.99
N ALA A 192 -13.19 10.17 19.73
CA ALA A 192 -13.87 10.49 20.98
C ALA A 192 -12.89 11.03 22.04
N ALA A 193 -11.71 10.42 22.16
CA ALA A 193 -10.67 10.87 23.09
C ALA A 193 -10.13 12.27 22.69
N ALA A 194 -9.81 12.47 21.40
CA ALA A 194 -9.36 13.76 20.89
C ALA A 194 -10.41 14.87 21.12
N ARG A 195 -11.69 14.54 20.99
CA ARG A 195 -12.79 15.48 21.23
C ARG A 195 -12.94 15.86 22.70
N ALA A 196 -12.65 14.96 23.62
CA ALA A 196 -12.71 15.24 25.07
C ALA A 196 -11.64 16.26 25.51
N ASP A 197 -10.47 16.25 24.85
CA ASP A 197 -9.35 17.13 25.14
C ASP A 197 -9.24 18.35 24.22
N LEU A 198 -10.26 18.58 23.39
CA LEU A 198 -10.25 19.59 22.33
C LEU A 198 -10.27 21.03 22.90
N ALA A 199 -9.42 21.88 22.35
CA ALA A 199 -9.42 23.29 22.67
C ALA A 199 -10.76 23.98 22.26
N PRO A 200 -11.19 25.04 22.95
CA PRO A 200 -12.41 25.75 22.57
C PRO A 200 -12.36 26.25 21.12
N GLY A 201 -13.38 25.88 20.34
CA GLY A 201 -13.49 26.26 18.92
C GLY A 201 -12.68 25.38 17.97
N GLY A 202 -11.93 24.39 18.47
CA GLY A 202 -11.20 23.42 17.68
C GLY A 202 -12.11 22.38 17.03
N ARG A 203 -11.57 21.64 16.06
CA ARG A 203 -12.21 20.51 15.36
C ARG A 203 -11.36 19.27 15.55
N VAL A 204 -11.98 18.09 15.48
CA VAL A 204 -11.26 16.84 15.30
C VAL A 204 -11.14 16.57 13.79
N VAL A 205 -9.92 16.69 13.26
CA VAL A 205 -9.61 16.43 11.85
C VAL A 205 -9.01 15.02 11.72
N VAL A 206 -9.66 14.17 10.94
CA VAL A 206 -9.17 12.79 10.70
C VAL A 206 -8.31 12.79 9.45
N ALA A 207 -7.03 12.50 9.63
CA ALA A 207 -6.06 12.34 8.55
C ALA A 207 -6.11 10.90 8.04
N ALA A 208 -6.65 10.69 6.84
CA ALA A 208 -6.82 9.37 6.25
C ALA A 208 -5.47 8.82 5.75
N TYR A 209 -4.76 8.07 6.59
CA TYR A 209 -3.57 7.32 6.19
C TYR A 209 -3.98 6.01 5.49
N LEU A 210 -4.62 6.18 4.35
CA LEU A 210 -5.15 5.15 3.46
C LEU A 210 -4.76 5.49 2.02
N LEU A 211 -4.43 4.49 1.22
CA LEU A 211 -3.93 4.73 -0.13
C LEU A 211 -5.05 5.21 -1.08
N ALA A 212 -6.24 4.61 -0.99
CA ALA A 212 -7.36 4.83 -1.91
C ALA A 212 -8.70 4.76 -1.18
N PRO A 213 -9.82 5.21 -1.81
CA PRO A 213 -11.18 4.96 -1.34
C PRO A 213 -11.48 3.47 -1.19
N GLY A 214 -12.50 3.15 -0.39
CA GLY A 214 -12.99 1.80 -0.15
C GLY A 214 -13.41 1.57 1.30
N PHE A 215 -13.64 0.30 1.67
CA PHE A 215 -14.22 -0.10 2.94
C PHE A 215 -13.64 0.60 4.18
N PHE A 216 -12.31 0.72 4.27
CA PHE A 216 -11.68 1.38 5.42
C PHE A 216 -11.91 2.90 5.40
N TYR A 217 -11.88 3.52 4.22
CA TYR A 217 -12.13 4.95 4.08
C TYR A 217 -13.56 5.31 4.43
N ASP A 218 -14.55 4.51 4.01
CA ASP A 218 -15.96 4.70 4.37
C ASP A 218 -16.15 4.67 5.89
N ARG A 219 -15.49 3.72 6.58
CA ARG A 219 -15.53 3.66 8.06
C ARG A 219 -14.85 4.84 8.73
N VAL A 220 -13.83 5.41 8.10
CA VAL A 220 -13.18 6.64 8.59
C VAL A 220 -14.11 7.84 8.44
N LEU A 221 -14.88 7.94 7.35
CA LEU A 221 -15.89 8.98 7.17
C LEU A 221 -17.01 8.91 8.24
N GLU A 222 -17.32 7.70 8.71
CA GLU A 222 -18.36 7.46 9.75
C GLU A 222 -17.81 7.56 11.20
N ALA A 223 -16.49 7.79 11.37
CA ALA A 223 -15.85 7.72 12.70
C ALA A 223 -16.16 8.92 13.62
N GLY A 224 -16.92 9.92 13.17
CA GLY A 224 -17.35 11.06 13.97
C GLY A 224 -16.36 12.24 14.03
N GLY A 225 -15.36 12.28 13.16
CA GLY A 225 -14.53 13.48 12.96
C GLY A 225 -15.34 14.62 12.36
N ASP A 226 -14.92 15.87 12.65
CA ASP A 226 -15.57 17.05 12.08
C ASP A 226 -15.16 17.27 10.61
N VAL A 227 -13.97 16.83 10.25
CA VAL A 227 -13.40 16.86 8.90
C VAL A 227 -12.58 15.61 8.68
N VAL A 228 -12.62 15.04 7.48
CA VAL A 228 -11.79 13.92 7.05
C VAL A 228 -11.03 14.33 5.79
N THR A 229 -9.73 14.05 5.74
CA THR A 229 -8.92 14.31 4.54
C THR A 229 -9.24 13.30 3.43
N ALA A 230 -8.93 13.66 2.18
CA ALA A 230 -8.87 12.67 1.10
C ALA A 230 -7.81 11.60 1.41
N PRO A 231 -7.91 10.39 0.81
CA PRO A 231 -6.84 9.40 0.78
C PRO A 231 -5.54 9.94 0.16
N LEU A 232 -4.46 9.20 0.27
CA LEU A 232 -3.14 9.64 -0.19
C LEU A 232 -3.05 9.71 -1.72
N ALA A 233 -3.56 8.72 -2.45
CA ALA A 233 -3.53 8.72 -3.90
C ALA A 233 -4.75 9.49 -4.51
N PRO A 234 -4.55 10.13 -5.69
CA PRO A 234 -3.30 10.16 -6.46
C PRO A 234 -2.31 11.21 -5.93
N ASP A 235 -1.02 10.91 -6.03
CA ASP A 235 0.07 11.88 -5.77
C ASP A 235 1.39 11.35 -6.35
N ALA A 236 2.19 12.22 -6.98
CA ALA A 236 3.44 11.84 -7.64
C ALA A 236 4.49 11.22 -6.70
N ARG A 237 4.49 11.61 -5.42
CA ARG A 237 5.38 11.05 -4.38
C ARG A 237 5.18 9.55 -4.20
N LEU A 238 3.95 9.04 -4.41
CA LEU A 238 3.67 7.60 -4.36
C LEU A 238 4.37 6.86 -5.49
N THR A 239 4.37 7.41 -6.71
CA THR A 239 5.10 6.86 -7.86
C THR A 239 6.60 6.80 -7.58
N GLU A 240 7.17 7.88 -7.02
CA GLU A 240 8.58 7.94 -6.63
C GLU A 240 8.92 6.85 -5.59
N ILE A 241 8.09 6.71 -4.55
CA ILE A 241 8.29 5.68 -3.51
C ILE A 241 8.24 4.28 -4.13
N VAL A 242 7.28 3.98 -5.00
CA VAL A 242 7.20 2.69 -5.70
C VAL A 242 8.47 2.39 -6.47
N LEU A 243 8.99 3.36 -7.23
CA LEU A 243 10.21 3.20 -8.02
C LEU A 243 11.46 3.02 -7.15
N ASP A 244 11.58 3.74 -6.03
CA ASP A 244 12.68 3.56 -5.08
C ASP A 244 12.64 2.20 -4.39
N ARG A 245 11.45 1.74 -3.99
CA ARG A 245 11.26 0.39 -3.42
C ARG A 245 11.64 -0.69 -4.44
N TYR A 246 11.21 -0.52 -5.70
CA TYR A 246 11.60 -1.40 -6.79
C TYR A 246 13.12 -1.44 -6.97
N ALA A 247 13.77 -0.29 -7.13
CA ALA A 247 15.21 -0.22 -7.38
C ALA A 247 16.03 -0.87 -6.26
N THR A 248 15.63 -0.63 -4.99
CA THR A 248 16.27 -1.21 -3.82
C THR A 248 16.19 -2.74 -3.82
N ALA A 249 15.01 -3.29 -4.12
CA ALA A 249 14.81 -4.74 -4.14
C ALA A 249 15.45 -5.38 -5.38
N ALA A 250 15.40 -4.74 -6.56
CA ALA A 250 16.05 -5.22 -7.77
C ALA A 250 17.56 -5.40 -7.59
N ALA A 251 18.20 -4.47 -6.88
CA ALA A 251 19.64 -4.56 -6.58
C ALA A 251 20.03 -5.80 -5.74
N THR A 252 19.09 -6.44 -5.06
CA THR A 252 19.33 -7.70 -4.35
C THR A 252 19.39 -8.91 -5.30
N LEU A 253 18.67 -8.83 -6.43
CA LEU A 253 18.69 -9.86 -7.47
C LEU A 253 19.97 -9.85 -8.28
N ASP A 254 20.66 -8.71 -8.40
CA ASP A 254 21.91 -8.59 -9.16
C ASP A 254 23.14 -9.17 -8.42
N ARG A 255 23.00 -9.49 -7.12
CA ARG A 255 24.12 -10.05 -6.36
C ARG A 255 24.28 -11.54 -6.67
N PRO A 256 25.47 -12.01 -7.13
CA PRO A 256 25.73 -13.42 -7.26
C PRO A 256 25.67 -14.11 -5.88
N ASN A 257 25.05 -15.26 -5.82
CA ASN A 257 25.08 -16.16 -4.65
C ASN A 257 26.49 -16.68 -4.39
#